data_485793079959f1ca3a384ee302202b05
#
_entry.id   485793079959f1ca3a384ee302202b05
#
_cell.length_a   1.000
_cell.length_b   1.000
_cell.length_c   1.000
_cell.angle_alpha   90.00
_cell.angle_beta   90.00
_cell.angle_gamma   90.00
#
_symmetry.space_group_name_H-M   'P 1'
#
loop_
_entity.id
_entity.type
_entity.pdbx_description
1 polymer ?
#
loop_
_entity_poly.entity_id
_entity_poly.type
_entity_poly.pdbx_seq_one_letter_code
_entity_poly.pdbx_strand_id
1 'polypeptide(L)'
;MATTLPTRPRLTACCNVLLACAVLFLSGCASVMRVDSVVQSHAKWPSDALPTGKASYEFERLPSQSTGPSATSQTTLEDLTRDALAAHGWELAAAGAPAPWRVTISAQTVTLPRAPWDEPRESWPLRPRLGVGLGTGRGGLYWGGMLSMDMPYYQRSVSLVVRDGQTGRVAYETQAAHDGRWHESPAVWRAMIDAALQGFPTPPTANRTINIDIPR
;
A
#
# COMPACT_ATOMS: atom_id res chain seq x y z
N MET A 1 -3.15 55.30 -49.59
CA MET A 1 -2.15 55.36 -48.48
C MET A 1 -2.63 54.44 -47.39
N ALA A 2 -2.07 53.23 -47.31
CA ALA A 2 -2.39 52.26 -46.29
C ALA A 2 -1.26 52.26 -45.26
N THR A 3 -1.54 52.64 -44.02
CA THR A 3 -0.59 52.74 -42.92
C THR A 3 -0.57 51.37 -42.21
N THR A 4 0.50 50.60 -42.46
CA THR A 4 0.78 49.35 -41.73
C THR A 4 1.38 49.66 -40.36
N LEU A 5 0.66 49.30 -39.30
CA LEU A 5 1.17 49.33 -37.92
C LEU A 5 2.25 48.24 -37.71
N PRO A 6 3.37 48.56 -37.07
CA PRO A 6 4.39 47.54 -36.75
C PRO A 6 3.93 46.65 -35.59
N THR A 7 3.76 45.39 -35.84
CA THR A 7 3.57 44.35 -34.85
C THR A 7 4.82 44.24 -33.94
N ARG A 8 4.65 44.41 -32.62
CA ARG A 8 5.72 44.33 -31.62
C ARG A 8 6.06 42.87 -31.27
N PRO A 9 7.13 42.28 -31.80
CA PRO A 9 7.45 40.84 -31.57
C PRO A 9 7.97 40.50 -30.15
N ARG A 10 8.21 41.54 -29.33
CA ARG A 10 8.78 41.35 -27.98
C ARG A 10 7.74 40.96 -26.90
N LEU A 11 6.47 41.33 -27.06
CA LEU A 11 5.43 40.95 -26.10
C LEU A 11 5.03 39.49 -26.20
N THR A 12 4.98 38.92 -27.38
CA THR A 12 4.64 37.51 -27.60
C THR A 12 5.73 36.56 -27.11
N ALA A 13 7.01 36.96 -27.22
CA ALA A 13 8.12 36.18 -26.69
C ALA A 13 8.10 36.13 -25.14
N CYS A 14 7.82 37.24 -24.48
CA CYS A 14 7.68 37.26 -23.01
C CYS A 14 6.50 36.45 -22.52
N CYS A 15 5.34 36.47 -23.21
CA CYS A 15 4.18 35.65 -22.85
C CYS A 15 4.47 34.16 -23.00
N ASN A 16 5.16 33.74 -24.06
CA ASN A 16 5.52 32.34 -24.27
C ASN A 16 6.53 31.84 -23.23
N VAL A 17 7.48 32.64 -22.82
CA VAL A 17 8.43 32.29 -21.75
C VAL A 17 7.71 32.18 -20.38
N LEU A 18 6.80 33.09 -20.07
CA LEU A 18 5.99 33.02 -18.85
C LEU A 18 5.07 31.83 -18.83
N LEU A 19 4.47 31.47 -19.97
CA LEU A 19 3.64 30.28 -20.09
C LEU A 19 4.46 29.00 -19.93
N ALA A 20 5.66 28.93 -20.54
CA ALA A 20 6.56 27.80 -20.39
C ALA A 20 7.07 27.65 -18.94
N CYS A 21 7.40 28.74 -18.27
CA CYS A 21 7.73 28.71 -16.83
C CYS A 21 6.54 28.28 -15.97
N ALA A 22 5.33 28.75 -16.24
CA ALA A 22 4.13 28.32 -15.51
C ALA A 22 3.87 26.82 -15.66
N VAL A 23 4.07 26.25 -16.86
CA VAL A 23 3.92 24.80 -17.09
C VAL A 23 4.99 23.99 -16.36
N LEU A 24 6.22 24.50 -16.23
CA LEU A 24 7.29 23.84 -15.47
C LEU A 24 7.04 23.88 -13.95
N PHE A 25 6.35 24.89 -13.44
CA PHE A 25 5.96 24.95 -12.02
C PHE A 25 4.73 24.10 -11.68
N LEU A 26 3.93 23.68 -12.67
CA LEU A 26 2.80 22.76 -12.48
C LEU A 26 3.20 21.28 -12.51
N SER A 27 4.45 20.91 -12.82
CA SER A 27 4.98 19.58 -12.58
C SER A 27 5.15 19.38 -11.06
N GLY A 28 4.02 19.42 -10.35
CA GLY A 28 3.94 19.26 -8.92
C GLY A 28 4.58 17.94 -8.50
N CYS A 29 5.30 17.98 -7.39
CA CYS A 29 5.83 16.80 -6.72
C CYS A 29 4.71 15.76 -6.55
N ALA A 30 4.74 14.70 -7.34
CA ALA A 30 3.93 13.53 -7.07
C ALA A 30 4.33 13.07 -5.66
N SER A 31 3.44 13.24 -4.68
CA SER A 31 3.72 12.80 -3.32
C SER A 31 3.77 11.27 -3.34
N VAL A 32 4.95 10.73 -3.08
CA VAL A 32 5.20 9.31 -3.00
C VAL A 32 5.05 8.87 -1.55
N MET A 33 4.34 7.78 -1.32
CA MET A 33 4.25 7.12 -0.03
C MET A 33 5.12 5.87 -0.05
N ARG A 34 6.00 5.74 0.92
CA ARG A 34 6.80 4.52 1.10
C ARG A 34 6.07 3.54 2.00
N VAL A 35 5.91 2.33 1.50
CA VAL A 35 5.41 1.17 2.24
C VAL A 35 6.61 0.29 2.55
N ASP A 36 7.06 0.34 3.80
CA ASP A 36 8.11 -0.50 4.34
C ASP A 36 7.46 -1.75 4.95
N SER A 37 7.81 -2.91 4.41
CA SER A 37 7.25 -4.18 4.86
C SER A 37 8.36 -5.08 5.42
N VAL A 38 8.15 -5.57 6.64
CA VAL A 38 9.00 -6.63 7.20
C VAL A 38 8.47 -7.95 6.68
N VAL A 39 9.32 -8.66 5.91
CA VAL A 39 8.94 -9.89 5.21
C VAL A 39 9.70 -11.07 5.78
N GLN A 40 8.97 -12.13 6.06
CA GLN A 40 9.48 -13.45 6.41
C GLN A 40 8.90 -14.48 5.44
N SER A 41 9.76 -15.34 4.85
CA SER A 41 9.33 -16.32 3.87
C SER A 41 10.04 -17.64 4.08
N HIS A 42 9.31 -18.73 3.85
CA HIS A 42 9.81 -20.11 3.93
C HIS A 42 9.40 -20.88 2.68
N ALA A 43 10.33 -21.62 2.09
CA ALA A 43 10.07 -22.46 0.93
C ALA A 43 10.56 -23.89 1.21
N LYS A 44 9.70 -24.84 0.92
CA LYS A 44 10.00 -26.28 0.99
C LYS A 44 9.29 -26.97 -0.16
N TRP A 45 9.71 -26.66 -1.37
CA TRP A 45 9.17 -27.29 -2.57
C TRP A 45 9.54 -28.78 -2.62
N PRO A 46 8.66 -29.62 -3.17
CA PRO A 46 9.05 -30.98 -3.53
C PRO A 46 10.25 -30.93 -4.50
N SER A 47 11.19 -31.86 -4.35
CA SER A 47 12.46 -31.84 -5.11
C SER A 47 12.28 -31.94 -6.62
N ASP A 48 11.16 -32.49 -7.08
CA ASP A 48 10.75 -32.71 -8.46
C ASP A 48 9.75 -31.66 -8.99
N ALA A 49 9.29 -30.76 -8.14
CA ALA A 49 8.22 -29.80 -8.45
C ALA A 49 8.55 -28.35 -8.09
N LEU A 50 9.85 -27.97 -8.08
CA LEU A 50 10.22 -26.56 -7.96
C LEU A 50 9.63 -25.81 -9.17
N PRO A 51 8.71 -24.87 -8.98
CA PRO A 51 8.08 -24.15 -10.07
C PRO A 51 9.06 -23.13 -10.68
N THR A 52 9.83 -23.60 -11.66
CA THR A 52 10.72 -22.78 -12.47
C THR A 52 9.96 -22.32 -13.72
N GLY A 53 9.13 -21.29 -13.60
CA GLY A 53 8.38 -20.75 -14.73
C GLY A 53 6.87 -20.77 -14.54
N LYS A 54 6.12 -21.09 -15.62
CA LYS A 54 4.65 -21.10 -15.58
C LYS A 54 4.11 -22.21 -14.69
N ALA A 55 3.26 -21.82 -13.75
CA ALA A 55 2.52 -22.76 -12.91
C ALA A 55 1.06 -22.32 -12.82
N SER A 56 0.13 -23.27 -12.72
CA SER A 56 -1.27 -22.97 -12.50
C SER A 56 -1.66 -23.24 -11.05
N TYR A 57 -2.56 -22.40 -10.53
CA TYR A 57 -3.03 -22.49 -9.16
C TYR A 57 -4.52 -22.18 -9.06
N GLU A 58 -5.14 -22.58 -7.96
CA GLU A 58 -6.49 -22.18 -7.55
C GLU A 58 -6.43 -21.47 -6.19
N PHE A 59 -7.36 -20.54 -5.94
CA PHE A 59 -7.49 -19.96 -4.60
C PHE A 59 -8.29 -20.90 -3.70
N GLU A 60 -7.78 -21.09 -2.48
CA GLU A 60 -8.46 -21.81 -1.41
C GLU A 60 -8.92 -20.80 -0.35
N ARG A 61 -10.25 -20.72 -0.13
CA ARG A 61 -10.84 -19.85 0.90
C ARG A 61 -11.17 -20.64 2.15
N LEU A 62 -10.91 -20.02 3.30
CA LEU A 62 -11.47 -20.50 4.55
C LEU A 62 -12.99 -20.23 4.60
N PRO A 63 -13.78 -21.01 5.34
CA PRO A 63 -15.23 -20.78 5.47
C PRO A 63 -15.59 -19.35 5.91
N SER A 64 -14.77 -18.75 6.80
CA SER A 64 -14.94 -17.37 7.27
C SER A 64 -14.71 -16.31 6.20
N GLN A 65 -14.02 -16.64 5.12
CA GLN A 65 -13.71 -15.76 3.98
C GLN A 65 -14.73 -15.86 2.85
N SER A 66 -15.68 -16.77 2.96
CA SER A 66 -16.62 -17.10 1.88
C SER A 66 -17.98 -16.42 2.04
N THR A 67 -18.26 -15.73 3.15
CA THR A 67 -19.57 -15.17 3.48
C THR A 67 -19.50 -13.73 3.95
N GLY A 68 -20.57 -12.96 3.68
CA GLY A 68 -20.75 -11.59 4.18
C GLY A 68 -19.73 -10.57 3.63
N PRO A 69 -19.48 -9.48 4.36
CA PRO A 69 -18.53 -8.43 3.95
C PRO A 69 -17.10 -8.95 3.74
N SER A 70 -16.72 -10.01 4.47
CA SER A 70 -15.41 -10.66 4.33
C SER A 70 -15.19 -11.22 2.93
N ALA A 71 -16.25 -11.73 2.27
CA ALA A 71 -16.14 -12.29 0.91
C ALA A 71 -15.73 -11.22 -0.12
N THR A 72 -16.27 -9.99 -0.02
CA THR A 72 -15.91 -8.89 -0.92
C THR A 72 -14.47 -8.46 -0.71
N SER A 73 -14.04 -8.29 0.53
CA SER A 73 -12.65 -7.94 0.86
C SER A 73 -11.68 -9.03 0.42
N GLN A 74 -12.07 -10.31 0.58
CA GLN A 74 -11.29 -11.44 0.13
C GLN A 74 -11.14 -11.48 -1.40
N THR A 75 -12.21 -11.19 -2.15
CA THR A 75 -12.14 -11.11 -3.62
C THR A 75 -11.14 -10.03 -4.07
N THR A 76 -11.19 -8.84 -3.47
CA THR A 76 -10.23 -7.78 -3.77
C THR A 76 -8.80 -8.22 -3.48
N LEU A 77 -8.58 -8.90 -2.36
CA LEU A 77 -7.25 -9.39 -1.97
C LEU A 77 -6.73 -10.46 -2.94
N GLU A 78 -7.59 -11.37 -3.38
CA GLU A 78 -7.28 -12.38 -4.40
C GLU A 78 -6.97 -11.76 -5.76
N ASP A 79 -7.71 -10.71 -6.17
CA ASP A 79 -7.44 -10.01 -7.43
C ASP A 79 -6.04 -9.35 -7.40
N LEU A 80 -5.68 -8.67 -6.32
CA LEU A 80 -4.35 -8.10 -6.14
C LEU A 80 -3.25 -9.18 -6.13
N THR A 81 -3.54 -10.32 -5.49
CA THR A 81 -2.61 -11.47 -5.42
C THR A 81 -2.45 -12.15 -6.77
N ARG A 82 -3.53 -12.30 -7.54
CA ARG A 82 -3.50 -12.83 -8.90
C ARG A 82 -2.56 -12.02 -9.79
N ASP A 83 -2.68 -10.71 -9.76
CA ASP A 83 -1.84 -9.82 -10.57
C ASP A 83 -0.36 -9.88 -10.13
N ALA A 84 -0.11 -10.03 -8.83
CA ALA A 84 1.23 -10.18 -8.29
C ALA A 84 1.86 -11.54 -8.69
N LEU A 85 1.11 -12.64 -8.58
CA LEU A 85 1.56 -13.97 -8.98
C LEU A 85 1.77 -14.07 -10.50
N ALA A 86 0.94 -13.38 -11.30
CA ALA A 86 1.11 -13.32 -12.75
C ALA A 86 2.46 -12.70 -13.15
N ALA A 87 2.97 -11.72 -12.40
CA ALA A 87 4.30 -11.16 -12.61
C ALA A 87 5.43 -12.19 -12.39
N HIS A 88 5.17 -13.27 -11.65
CA HIS A 88 6.06 -14.40 -11.45
C HIS A 88 5.76 -15.58 -12.39
N GLY A 89 4.87 -15.40 -13.39
CA GLY A 89 4.52 -16.43 -14.37
C GLY A 89 3.47 -17.44 -13.89
N TRP A 90 2.81 -17.19 -12.75
CA TRP A 90 1.76 -18.05 -12.23
C TRP A 90 0.39 -17.62 -12.75
N GLU A 91 -0.42 -18.57 -13.19
CA GLU A 91 -1.71 -18.34 -13.81
C GLU A 91 -2.85 -18.98 -12.99
N LEU A 92 -3.92 -18.23 -12.78
CA LEU A 92 -5.12 -18.79 -12.15
C LEU A 92 -5.75 -19.82 -13.07
N ALA A 93 -5.99 -21.02 -12.56
CA ALA A 93 -6.64 -22.10 -13.32
C ALA A 93 -8.07 -21.68 -13.70
N ALA A 94 -8.55 -22.16 -14.84
CA ALA A 94 -9.94 -21.99 -15.22
C ALA A 94 -10.86 -22.71 -14.20
N ALA A 95 -12.05 -22.18 -14.00
CA ALA A 95 -13.01 -22.76 -13.05
C ALA A 95 -13.26 -24.24 -13.34
N GLY A 96 -13.02 -25.09 -12.36
CA GLY A 96 -13.15 -26.54 -12.45
C GLY A 96 -12.00 -27.28 -13.12
N ALA A 97 -10.95 -26.58 -13.58
CA ALA A 97 -9.73 -27.23 -14.05
C ALA A 97 -8.85 -27.63 -12.85
N PRO A 98 -8.21 -28.80 -12.88
CA PRO A 98 -7.30 -29.20 -11.81
C PRO A 98 -6.07 -28.27 -11.78
N ALA A 99 -5.75 -27.77 -10.60
CA ALA A 99 -4.55 -26.99 -10.36
C ALA A 99 -3.59 -27.75 -9.46
N PRO A 100 -2.29 -27.80 -9.80
CA PRO A 100 -1.30 -28.48 -8.96
C PRO A 100 -1.05 -27.72 -7.64
N TRP A 101 -1.38 -26.45 -7.58
CA TRP A 101 -1.14 -25.59 -6.40
C TRP A 101 -2.41 -24.94 -5.89
N ARG A 102 -2.54 -24.86 -4.58
CA ARG A 102 -3.57 -24.10 -3.88
C ARG A 102 -2.94 -22.92 -3.17
N VAL A 103 -3.51 -21.73 -3.40
CA VAL A 103 -3.05 -20.49 -2.80
C VAL A 103 -4.09 -19.97 -1.83
N THR A 104 -3.70 -19.82 -0.58
CA THR A 104 -4.50 -19.14 0.44
C THR A 104 -3.86 -17.78 0.73
N ILE A 105 -4.64 -16.71 0.63
CA ILE A 105 -4.23 -15.36 1.00
C ILE A 105 -5.12 -14.86 2.13
N SER A 106 -4.53 -14.21 3.11
CA SER A 106 -5.26 -13.55 4.19
C SER A 106 -4.60 -12.22 4.54
N ALA A 107 -5.41 -11.26 4.96
CA ALA A 107 -4.95 -9.98 5.42
C ALA A 107 -5.64 -9.61 6.72
N GLN A 108 -4.94 -8.90 7.59
CA GLN A 108 -5.45 -8.42 8.86
C GLN A 108 -4.98 -6.98 9.10
N THR A 109 -5.89 -6.16 9.63
CA THR A 109 -5.58 -4.81 10.13
C THR A 109 -5.98 -4.72 11.59
N VAL A 110 -5.05 -4.28 12.42
CA VAL A 110 -5.31 -3.92 13.82
C VAL A 110 -5.20 -2.40 13.92
N THR A 111 -6.27 -1.76 14.37
CA THR A 111 -6.29 -0.31 14.59
C THR A 111 -5.98 -0.01 16.05
N LEU A 112 -4.91 0.73 16.27
CA LEU A 112 -4.53 1.24 17.58
C LEU A 112 -4.97 2.70 17.70
N PRO A 113 -5.36 3.17 18.89
CA PRO A 113 -5.76 4.56 19.10
C PRO A 113 -4.61 5.54 18.88
N ARG A 114 -3.37 5.07 18.93
CA ARG A 114 -2.13 5.83 18.72
C ARG A 114 -0.96 4.91 18.35
N ALA A 115 0.15 5.47 17.90
CA ALA A 115 1.37 4.71 17.65
C ALA A 115 1.96 4.14 18.96
N PRO A 116 2.59 2.95 18.92
CA PRO A 116 3.15 2.29 20.12
C PRO A 116 4.20 3.10 20.87
N TRP A 117 4.90 4.00 20.18
CA TRP A 117 5.93 4.88 20.75
C TRP A 117 5.41 6.25 21.18
N ASP A 118 4.13 6.56 20.92
CA ASP A 118 3.52 7.78 21.43
C ASP A 118 3.27 7.61 22.94
N GLU A 119 3.78 8.54 23.75
CA GLU A 119 3.57 8.50 25.19
C GLU A 119 2.08 8.44 25.55
N PRO A 120 1.70 7.67 26.59
CA PRO A 120 0.35 7.68 27.11
C PRO A 120 0.01 9.09 27.58
N ARG A 121 -0.77 9.83 26.81
CA ARG A 121 -1.41 11.03 27.36
C ARG A 121 -2.34 10.54 28.46
N GLU A 122 -2.06 10.97 29.72
CA GLU A 122 -2.96 10.73 30.83
C GLU A 122 -4.38 11.03 30.38
N SER A 123 -5.22 10.03 30.51
CA SER A 123 -6.57 9.97 30.00
C SER A 123 -7.51 10.95 30.70
N TRP A 124 -7.41 12.22 30.28
CA TRP A 124 -8.49 13.17 30.51
C TRP A 124 -9.15 13.44 29.14
N PRO A 125 -10.40 13.00 28.95
CA PRO A 125 -11.06 13.00 27.66
C PRO A 125 -11.31 14.39 27.07
N LEU A 126 -11.09 15.44 27.79
CA LEU A 126 -11.27 16.84 27.33
C LEU A 126 -10.46 17.78 28.22
N ARG A 127 -9.17 17.96 27.92
CA ARG A 127 -8.52 19.21 28.36
C ARG A 127 -8.59 20.21 27.22
N PRO A 128 -9.45 21.23 27.29
CA PRO A 128 -9.30 22.39 26.43
C PRO A 128 -7.97 23.06 26.85
N ARG A 129 -6.94 22.95 26.01
CA ARG A 129 -5.77 23.80 26.14
C ARG A 129 -6.19 25.18 25.71
N LEU A 130 -6.61 26.01 26.66
CA LEU A 130 -6.65 27.46 26.52
C LEU A 130 -5.22 27.95 26.43
N GLY A 131 -4.67 27.97 25.22
CA GLY A 131 -3.41 28.63 24.94
C GLY A 131 -3.71 30.11 24.70
N VAL A 132 -3.48 30.97 25.68
CA VAL A 132 -3.42 32.41 25.48
C VAL A 132 -2.06 32.72 24.86
N GLY A 133 -2.01 32.85 23.54
CA GLY A 133 -0.84 33.36 22.84
C GLY A 133 -0.91 34.89 22.75
N LEU A 134 -0.09 35.60 23.53
CA LEU A 134 0.16 37.02 23.35
C LEU A 134 1.12 37.18 22.16
N GLY A 135 0.57 37.34 20.96
CA GLY A 135 1.32 37.76 19.79
C GLY A 135 1.32 39.30 19.71
N THR A 136 2.48 39.92 19.79
CA THR A 136 2.68 41.35 19.53
C THR A 136 2.60 41.64 18.03
N GLY A 137 1.37 41.84 17.54
CA GLY A 137 1.08 42.21 16.16
C GLY A 137 -0.40 42.53 16.01
N ARG A 138 -0.74 43.79 16.03
CA ARG A 138 -2.02 44.41 15.66
C ARG A 138 -3.30 43.64 15.97
N GLY A 139 -3.70 43.63 17.25
CA GLY A 139 -5.09 43.60 17.70
C GLY A 139 -5.97 42.44 17.26
N GLY A 140 -5.90 41.32 17.97
CA GLY A 140 -6.93 40.28 17.91
C GLY A 140 -6.70 39.17 18.92
N LEU A 141 -7.60 39.02 19.91
CA LEU A 141 -7.65 37.86 20.77
C LEU A 141 -8.21 36.70 19.95
N TYR A 142 -7.37 35.69 19.61
CA TYR A 142 -7.85 34.44 19.01
C TYR A 142 -8.13 33.40 20.11
N TRP A 143 -9.37 33.07 20.27
CA TRP A 143 -9.80 31.89 21.03
C TRP A 143 -9.74 30.69 20.08
N GLY A 144 -8.62 29.98 20.02
CA GLY A 144 -8.44 28.78 19.25
C GLY A 144 -8.44 27.56 20.18
N GLY A 145 -9.55 26.87 20.26
CA GLY A 145 -9.60 25.52 20.87
C GLY A 145 -8.93 24.53 19.92
N MET A 146 -7.71 24.07 20.22
CA MET A 146 -7.05 22.98 19.48
C MET A 146 -7.57 21.66 20.05
N LEU A 147 -8.54 21.03 19.39
CA LEU A 147 -8.92 19.64 19.65
C LEU A 147 -7.77 18.75 19.16
N SER A 148 -6.97 18.27 20.10
CA SER A 148 -5.94 17.28 19.81
C SER A 148 -6.61 15.92 19.62
N MET A 149 -6.95 15.56 18.39
CA MET A 149 -7.38 14.21 18.03
C MET A 149 -6.13 13.33 17.94
N ASP A 150 -6.11 12.23 18.71
CA ASP A 150 -5.11 11.20 18.53
C ASP A 150 -5.33 10.57 17.15
N MET A 151 -4.28 10.55 16.33
CA MET A 151 -4.37 9.91 15.02
C MET A 151 -4.28 8.39 15.18
N PRO A 152 -5.21 7.62 14.61
CA PRO A 152 -5.16 6.17 14.66
C PRO A 152 -3.88 5.66 13.99
N TYR A 153 -3.40 4.54 14.50
CA TYR A 153 -2.24 3.83 13.99
C TYR A 153 -2.67 2.43 13.56
N TYR A 154 -2.24 2.00 12.38
CA TYR A 154 -2.66 0.76 11.76
C TYR A 154 -1.49 -0.21 11.69
N GLN A 155 -1.67 -1.41 12.23
CA GLN A 155 -0.77 -2.53 12.03
C GLN A 155 -1.41 -3.50 11.06
N ARG A 156 -0.72 -3.80 9.96
CA ARG A 156 -1.23 -4.66 8.89
C ARG A 156 -0.34 -5.86 8.70
N SER A 157 -0.95 -6.98 8.39
CA SER A 157 -0.24 -8.18 7.99
C SER A 157 -0.93 -8.84 6.81
N VAL A 158 -0.13 -9.35 5.88
CA VAL A 158 -0.56 -10.21 4.77
C VAL A 158 0.15 -11.52 4.93
N SER A 159 -0.57 -12.62 4.80
CA SER A 159 -0.02 -13.98 4.79
C SER A 159 -0.47 -14.69 3.52
N LEU A 160 0.48 -15.25 2.77
CA LEU A 160 0.24 -16.06 1.59
C LEU A 160 0.86 -17.44 1.80
N VAL A 161 0.05 -18.46 1.57
CA VAL A 161 0.47 -19.88 1.71
C VAL A 161 0.17 -20.59 0.39
N VAL A 162 1.18 -21.30 -0.13
CA VAL A 162 1.04 -22.18 -1.28
C VAL A 162 1.14 -23.62 -0.81
N ARG A 163 0.13 -24.40 -1.18
CA ARG A 163 0.06 -25.83 -0.87
C ARG A 163 0.07 -26.65 -2.15
N ASP A 164 0.65 -27.82 -2.04
CA ASP A 164 0.49 -28.85 -3.05
C ASP A 164 -0.99 -29.28 -3.10
N GLY A 165 -1.60 -29.25 -4.29
CA GLY A 165 -3.03 -29.54 -4.48
C GLY A 165 -3.43 -30.98 -4.22
N GLN A 166 -2.47 -31.92 -4.33
CA GLN A 166 -2.71 -33.35 -4.13
C GLN A 166 -2.48 -33.78 -2.67
N THR A 167 -1.37 -33.31 -2.09
CA THR A 167 -0.96 -33.75 -0.76
C THR A 167 -1.38 -32.79 0.36
N GLY A 168 -1.78 -31.57 0.02
CA GLY A 168 -2.09 -30.49 0.97
C GLY A 168 -0.87 -29.95 1.74
N ARG A 169 0.35 -30.41 1.42
CA ARG A 169 1.58 -29.99 2.11
C ARG A 169 1.93 -28.54 1.74
N VAL A 170 2.35 -27.76 2.73
CA VAL A 170 2.84 -26.40 2.49
C VAL A 170 4.16 -26.47 1.74
N ALA A 171 4.21 -25.86 0.57
CA ALA A 171 5.39 -25.73 -0.28
C ALA A 171 6.05 -24.37 -0.15
N TYR A 172 5.25 -23.33 0.09
CA TYR A 172 5.73 -21.97 0.28
C TYR A 172 4.83 -21.22 1.25
N GLU A 173 5.44 -20.41 2.09
CA GLU A 173 4.74 -19.52 3.02
C GLU A 173 5.49 -18.19 3.09
N THR A 174 4.75 -17.09 3.06
CA THR A 174 5.32 -15.76 3.25
C THR A 174 4.36 -14.88 4.02
N GLN A 175 4.93 -14.02 4.85
CA GLN A 175 4.21 -13.00 5.60
C GLN A 175 4.90 -11.66 5.43
N ALA A 176 4.11 -10.61 5.18
CA ALA A 176 4.56 -9.23 5.18
C ALA A 176 3.80 -8.46 6.26
N ALA A 177 4.51 -7.69 7.07
CA ALA A 177 3.94 -6.80 8.07
C ALA A 177 4.34 -5.36 7.77
N HIS A 178 3.38 -4.45 7.82
CA HIS A 178 3.56 -3.01 7.66
C HIS A 178 2.73 -2.26 8.69
N ASP A 179 3.28 -1.20 9.25
CA ASP A 179 2.56 -0.37 10.19
C ASP A 179 2.69 1.12 9.84
N GLY A 180 1.69 1.91 10.21
CA GLY A 180 1.66 3.34 9.89
C GLY A 180 0.36 4.03 10.23
N ARG A 181 0.37 5.37 10.07
CA ARG A 181 -0.79 6.23 10.35
C ARG A 181 -1.77 6.36 9.18
N TRP A 182 -1.45 5.78 8.03
CA TRP A 182 -2.26 5.92 6.83
C TRP A 182 -3.42 4.94 6.82
N HIS A 183 -4.58 5.43 6.38
CA HIS A 183 -5.74 4.58 6.19
C HIS A 183 -5.46 3.51 5.12
N GLU A 184 -6.15 2.40 5.25
CA GLU A 184 -6.06 1.26 4.35
C GLU A 184 -6.48 1.63 2.92
N SER A 185 -5.68 1.22 1.93
CA SER A 185 -6.00 1.36 0.51
C SER A 185 -5.55 0.12 -0.26
N PRO A 186 -6.17 -0.19 -1.41
CA PRO A 186 -5.73 -1.29 -2.28
C PRO A 186 -4.25 -1.18 -2.70
N ALA A 187 -3.74 0.04 -2.84
CA ALA A 187 -2.34 0.28 -3.18
C ALA A 187 -1.36 -0.18 -2.08
N VAL A 188 -1.73 0.01 -0.80
CA VAL A 188 -0.93 -0.50 0.34
C VAL A 188 -0.93 -2.02 0.35
N TRP A 189 -2.09 -2.66 0.18
CA TRP A 189 -2.18 -4.12 0.10
C TRP A 189 -1.39 -4.68 -1.07
N ARG A 190 -1.47 -4.03 -2.24
CA ARG A 190 -0.68 -4.42 -3.40
C ARG A 190 0.81 -4.35 -3.11
N ALA A 191 1.31 -3.26 -2.54
CA ALA A 191 2.70 -3.11 -2.18
C ALA A 191 3.16 -4.17 -1.16
N MET A 192 2.32 -4.50 -0.16
CA MET A 192 2.64 -5.55 0.81
C MET A 192 2.70 -6.94 0.16
N ILE A 193 1.80 -7.26 -0.79
CA ILE A 193 1.80 -8.53 -1.52
C ILE A 193 3.04 -8.62 -2.42
N ASP A 194 3.36 -7.55 -3.15
CA ASP A 194 4.55 -7.49 -4.00
C ASP A 194 5.83 -7.64 -3.15
N ALA A 195 5.88 -7.03 -1.96
CA ALA A 195 6.98 -7.21 -1.01
C ALA A 195 7.08 -8.67 -0.52
N ALA A 196 5.94 -9.29 -0.17
CA ALA A 196 5.88 -10.67 0.30
C ALA A 196 6.38 -11.67 -0.75
N LEU A 197 6.10 -11.40 -2.03
CA LEU A 197 6.52 -12.26 -3.15
C LEU A 197 7.92 -11.95 -3.70
N GLN A 198 8.61 -10.94 -3.15
CA GLN A 198 9.97 -10.68 -3.60
C GLN A 198 10.90 -11.86 -3.29
N GLY A 199 11.54 -12.39 -4.33
CA GLY A 199 12.37 -13.59 -4.24
C GLY A 199 11.60 -14.91 -4.39
N PHE A 200 10.29 -14.87 -4.63
CA PHE A 200 9.49 -16.06 -4.97
C PHE A 200 10.01 -16.68 -6.29
N PRO A 201 10.10 -18.02 -6.41
CA PRO A 201 9.73 -19.05 -5.44
C PRO A 201 10.85 -19.45 -4.45
N THR A 202 12.04 -18.90 -4.53
CA THR A 202 13.21 -19.25 -3.71
C THR A 202 13.65 -18.06 -2.86
N PRO A 203 12.90 -17.73 -1.79
CA PRO A 203 13.19 -16.57 -0.98
C PRO A 203 14.46 -16.74 -0.13
N PRO A 204 15.12 -15.65 0.27
CA PRO A 204 16.13 -15.69 1.31
C PRO A 204 15.54 -16.19 2.64
N THR A 205 16.35 -16.88 3.43
CA THR A 205 15.92 -17.45 4.73
C THR A 205 15.84 -16.42 5.85
N ALA A 206 16.49 -15.26 5.69
CA ALA A 206 16.48 -14.21 6.71
C ALA A 206 15.28 -13.28 6.55
N ASN A 207 14.79 -12.73 7.67
CA ASN A 207 13.83 -11.63 7.65
C ASN A 207 14.46 -10.44 6.94
N ARG A 208 13.66 -9.74 6.14
CA ARG A 208 14.10 -8.60 5.35
C ARG A 208 13.06 -7.48 5.37
N THR A 209 13.54 -6.24 5.32
CA THR A 209 12.66 -5.09 5.12
C THR A 209 12.68 -4.72 3.64
N ILE A 210 11.49 -4.64 3.04
CA ILE A 210 11.30 -4.30 1.63
C ILE A 210 10.51 -3.02 1.56
N ASN A 211 11.04 -2.05 0.82
CA ASN A 211 10.44 -0.75 0.64
C ASN A 211 9.85 -0.65 -0.78
N ILE A 212 8.57 -0.35 -0.86
CA ILE A 212 7.87 -0.12 -2.13
C ILE A 212 7.28 1.28 -2.09
N ASP A 213 7.63 2.08 -3.08
CA ASP A 213 7.10 3.43 -3.22
C ASP A 213 5.83 3.39 -4.07
N ILE A 214 4.72 3.92 -3.53
CA ILE A 214 3.43 4.01 -4.22
C ILE A 214 3.03 5.48 -4.40
N PRO A 215 2.33 5.83 -5.50
CA PRO A 215 1.78 7.17 -5.66
C PRO A 215 0.70 7.44 -4.62
N ARG A 216 0.67 8.68 -4.14
CA ARG A 216 -0.34 9.19 -3.21
C ARG A 216 -1.57 9.70 -3.93
#